data_6d5a6d0ab9d53c4c3d55d44e80a743de
#
_entry.id   6d5a6d0ab9d53c4c3d55d44e80a743de
#
_cell.length_a   1.000
_cell.length_b   1.000
_cell.length_c   1.000
_cell.angle_alpha   90.00
_cell.angle_beta   90.00
_cell.angle_gamma   90.00
#
_symmetry.space_group_name_H-M   'P 1'
#
loop_
_entity.id
_entity.type
_entity.pdbx_description
1 polymer ?
#
loop_
_entity_poly.entity_id
_entity_poly.type
_entity_poly.pdbx_seq_one_letter_code
_entity_poly.pdbx_strand_id
1 'polypeptide(L)'
;MKSGLELFGTFFMSKKNIGIQGIQGSFHHIVANEYYGNNIDIDEFLTFEMMSRHLAEGKSDASIMAIENSIAGSIIPNYALIDEYNLSIVGEYYLKISHNLLALENQPIDDIKEVHSHPMALLQCRDFFKKHPKIKLVEDTD
;
A
#
# COMPACT_ATOMS: atom_id res chain seq x y z
N MET A 1 -42.89 -17.57 36.89
CA MET A 1 -42.67 -16.68 35.74
C MET A 1 -41.44 -15.85 36.03
N LYS A 2 -40.30 -16.18 35.43
CA LYS A 2 -39.08 -15.39 35.50
C LYS A 2 -38.94 -14.69 34.15
N SER A 3 -39.10 -13.38 34.15
CA SER A 3 -38.83 -12.52 33.01
C SER A 3 -37.29 -12.36 32.87
N GLY A 4 -36.69 -13.05 31.88
CA GLY A 4 -35.32 -12.83 31.50
C GLY A 4 -35.24 -11.55 30.69
N LEU A 5 -34.55 -10.54 31.25
CA LEU A 5 -34.16 -9.36 30.53
C LEU A 5 -32.87 -9.69 29.81
N GLU A 6 -32.92 -10.01 28.51
CA GLU A 6 -31.73 -10.14 27.68
C GLU A 6 -31.26 -8.73 27.33
N LEU A 7 -30.17 -8.30 28.00
CA LEU A 7 -29.40 -7.13 27.62
C LEU A 7 -28.59 -7.48 26.37
N PHE A 8 -29.11 -7.20 25.19
CA PHE A 8 -28.34 -7.10 23.97
C PHE A 8 -27.51 -5.82 24.07
N GLY A 9 -26.31 -5.94 24.67
CA GLY A 9 -25.28 -4.94 24.55
C GLY A 9 -24.81 -4.90 23.10
N THR A 10 -25.22 -3.89 22.35
CA THR A 10 -24.63 -3.58 21.05
C THR A 10 -23.19 -3.17 21.32
N PHE A 11 -22.26 -4.10 21.18
CA PHE A 11 -20.84 -3.83 21.24
C PHE A 11 -20.51 -3.07 19.94
N PHE A 12 -20.51 -1.75 20.00
CA PHE A 12 -19.92 -0.92 18.96
C PHE A 12 -18.40 -1.19 18.99
N MET A 13 -17.95 -2.14 18.20
CA MET A 13 -16.54 -2.23 17.88
C MET A 13 -16.18 -0.92 17.15
N SER A 14 -15.42 -0.04 17.80
CA SER A 14 -14.87 1.13 17.12
C SER A 14 -14.10 0.63 15.91
N LYS A 15 -14.29 1.30 14.78
CA LYS A 15 -13.47 1.05 13.60
C LYS A 15 -12.00 1.23 13.98
N LYS A 16 -11.14 0.39 13.41
CA LYS A 16 -9.70 0.56 13.55
C LYS A 16 -9.22 1.65 12.60
N ASN A 17 -8.33 2.50 13.08
CA ASN A 17 -7.60 3.47 12.27
C ASN A 17 -6.32 2.82 11.76
N ILE A 18 -6.20 2.67 10.44
CA ILE A 18 -5.06 2.04 9.78
C ILE A 18 -4.28 3.08 8.98
N GLY A 19 -3.02 3.30 9.38
CA GLY A 19 -2.10 4.18 8.65
C GLY A 19 -1.60 3.52 7.37
N ILE A 20 -1.59 4.29 6.27
CA ILE A 20 -0.99 3.88 5.00
C ILE A 20 -0.09 4.99 4.45
N GLN A 21 1.01 4.61 3.80
CA GLN A 21 1.74 5.54 2.95
C GLN A 21 1.06 5.59 1.58
N GLY A 22 0.78 6.81 1.09
CA GLY A 22 0.03 7.05 -0.13
C GLY A 22 -1.44 7.38 0.14
N ILE A 23 -2.27 7.15 -0.85
CA ILE A 23 -3.69 7.51 -0.85
C ILE A 23 -4.58 6.27 -0.99
N GLN A 24 -5.89 6.44 -0.81
CA GLN A 24 -6.87 5.40 -1.12
C GLN A 24 -6.73 4.95 -2.58
N GLY A 25 -6.79 3.63 -2.81
CA GLY A 25 -6.51 3.01 -4.10
C GLY A 25 -5.06 2.55 -4.28
N SER A 26 -4.13 2.97 -3.41
CA SER A 26 -2.75 2.49 -3.41
C SER A 26 -2.66 0.99 -3.02
N PHE A 27 -1.51 0.38 -3.26
CA PHE A 27 -1.27 -1.01 -2.84
C PHE A 27 -1.36 -1.18 -1.32
N HIS A 28 -0.94 -0.18 -0.53
CA HIS A 28 -1.10 -0.20 0.93
C HIS A 28 -2.57 -0.18 1.34
N HIS A 29 -3.41 0.60 0.65
CA HIS A 29 -4.85 0.61 0.89
C HIS A 29 -5.51 -0.74 0.58
N ILE A 30 -5.11 -1.38 -0.53
CA ILE A 30 -5.59 -2.74 -0.86
C ILE A 30 -5.24 -3.71 0.26
N VAL A 31 -3.98 -3.72 0.72
CA VAL A 31 -3.54 -4.59 1.82
C VAL A 31 -4.29 -4.29 3.11
N ALA A 32 -4.53 -3.02 3.44
CA ALA A 32 -5.29 -2.64 4.62
C ALA A 32 -6.69 -3.27 4.61
N ASN A 33 -7.40 -3.17 3.48
CA ASN A 33 -8.74 -3.76 3.33
C ASN A 33 -8.72 -5.30 3.33
N GLU A 34 -7.74 -5.92 2.68
CA GLU A 34 -7.65 -7.39 2.62
C GLU A 34 -7.27 -8.00 3.98
N TYR A 35 -6.42 -7.32 4.76
CA TYR A 35 -5.96 -7.81 6.05
C TYR A 35 -6.93 -7.52 7.20
N TYR A 36 -7.49 -6.31 7.26
CA TYR A 36 -8.36 -5.86 8.36
C TYR A 36 -9.86 -5.86 8.00
N GLY A 37 -10.22 -6.07 6.73
CA GLY A 37 -11.57 -5.93 6.22
C GLY A 37 -11.96 -4.47 5.94
N ASN A 38 -13.13 -4.28 5.32
CA ASN A 38 -13.56 -2.95 4.84
C ASN A 38 -14.14 -2.03 5.94
N ASN A 39 -14.27 -2.53 7.18
CA ASN A 39 -14.79 -1.72 8.29
C ASN A 39 -13.65 -1.07 9.09
N ILE A 40 -12.80 -0.33 8.38
CA ILE A 40 -11.65 0.41 8.92
C ILE A 40 -11.73 1.86 8.48
N ASP A 41 -11.05 2.74 9.21
CA ASP A 41 -10.76 4.11 8.80
C ASP A 41 -9.29 4.17 8.35
N ILE A 42 -9.03 4.94 7.31
CA ILE A 42 -7.69 5.02 6.70
C ILE A 42 -7.08 6.40 6.99
N ASP A 43 -5.89 6.39 7.59
CA ASP A 43 -5.05 7.55 7.77
C ASP A 43 -3.98 7.58 6.67
N GLU A 44 -4.04 8.57 5.78
CA GLU A 44 -3.14 8.72 4.63
C GLU A 44 -1.90 9.54 4.98
N PHE A 45 -0.73 9.06 4.63
CA PHE A 45 0.55 9.72 4.89
C PHE A 45 1.40 9.84 3.62
N LEU A 46 2.08 10.96 3.46
CA LEU A 46 2.99 11.19 2.33
C LEU A 46 4.25 10.31 2.43
N THR A 47 4.71 10.03 3.64
CA THR A 47 5.95 9.26 3.87
C THR A 47 5.75 8.19 4.93
N PHE A 48 6.57 7.13 4.85
CA PHE A 48 6.61 6.09 5.88
C PHE A 48 7.06 6.64 7.24
N GLU A 49 7.93 7.64 7.28
CA GLU A 49 8.36 8.29 8.51
C GLU A 49 7.19 8.96 9.23
N MET A 50 6.38 9.76 8.51
CA MET A 50 5.19 10.40 9.09
C MET A 50 4.21 9.36 9.65
N MET A 51 3.99 8.28 8.91
CA MET A 51 3.13 7.17 9.32
C MET A 51 3.67 6.48 10.57
N SER A 52 4.98 6.16 10.61
CA SER A 52 5.63 5.48 11.73
C SER A 52 5.56 6.31 13.00
N ARG A 53 5.82 7.62 12.91
CA ARG A 53 5.68 8.55 14.04
C ARG A 53 4.24 8.61 14.55
N HIS A 54 3.27 8.72 13.67
CA HIS A 54 1.85 8.76 14.03
C HIS A 54 1.41 7.49 14.77
N LEU A 55 1.86 6.32 14.30
CA LEU A 55 1.62 5.04 14.97
C LEU A 55 2.29 4.98 16.36
N ALA A 56 3.56 5.40 16.46
CA ALA A 56 4.29 5.43 17.73
C ALA A 56 3.65 6.36 18.78
N GLU A 57 2.98 7.43 18.32
CA GLU A 57 2.21 8.34 19.18
C GLU A 57 0.84 7.76 19.58
N GLY A 58 0.50 6.54 19.15
CA GLY A 58 -0.77 5.88 19.47
C GLY A 58 -2.00 6.50 18.81
N LYS A 59 -1.82 7.20 17.69
CA LYS A 59 -2.89 7.88 16.95
C LYS A 59 -3.54 7.01 15.87
N SER A 60 -2.85 5.95 15.42
CA SER A 60 -3.41 4.87 14.61
C SER A 60 -3.31 3.56 15.40
N ASP A 61 -4.20 2.62 15.14
CA ASP A 61 -4.20 1.29 15.78
C ASP A 61 -3.16 0.34 15.17
N ALA A 62 -2.88 0.51 13.87
CA ALA A 62 -1.87 -0.20 13.11
C ALA A 62 -1.50 0.58 11.85
N SER A 63 -0.46 0.12 11.15
CA SER A 63 -0.08 0.70 9.86
C SER A 63 0.38 -0.39 8.89
N ILE A 64 0.20 -0.14 7.59
CA ILE A 64 0.68 -1.01 6.53
C ILE A 64 2.00 -0.44 5.99
N MET A 65 3.05 -1.22 6.04
CA MET A 65 4.38 -0.81 5.58
C MET A 65 4.94 -1.86 4.63
N ALA A 66 5.33 -1.43 3.43
CA ALA A 66 6.09 -2.29 2.51
C ALA A 66 7.50 -2.46 3.05
N ILE A 67 7.93 -3.70 3.31
CA ILE A 67 9.27 -4.01 3.82
C ILE A 67 10.13 -4.79 2.82
N GLU A 68 9.48 -5.47 1.88
CA GLU A 68 10.17 -6.23 0.83
C GLU A 68 9.46 -6.12 -0.50
N ASN A 69 10.25 -6.23 -1.56
CA ASN A 69 9.79 -6.32 -2.93
C ASN A 69 10.58 -7.43 -3.64
N SER A 70 9.90 -8.32 -4.34
CA SER A 70 10.52 -9.49 -4.98
C SER A 70 11.59 -9.13 -6.03
N ILE A 71 11.60 -7.91 -6.56
CA ILE A 71 12.57 -7.43 -7.56
C ILE A 71 13.63 -6.53 -6.92
N ALA A 72 13.21 -5.61 -6.06
CA ALA A 72 14.11 -4.65 -5.41
C ALA A 72 14.74 -5.19 -4.11
N GLY A 73 14.21 -6.29 -3.56
CA GLY A 73 14.66 -6.84 -2.28
C GLY A 73 14.11 -6.07 -1.07
N SER A 74 14.84 -6.10 0.03
CA SER A 74 14.46 -5.47 1.28
C SER A 74 14.51 -3.94 1.19
N ILE A 75 13.48 -3.28 1.69
CA ILE A 75 13.38 -1.82 1.76
C ILE A 75 14.03 -1.37 3.09
N ILE A 76 15.36 -1.34 3.11
CA ILE A 76 16.16 -1.07 4.31
C ILE A 76 15.72 0.18 5.08
N PRO A 77 15.39 1.33 4.45
CA PRO A 77 14.92 2.50 5.19
C PRO A 77 13.67 2.22 6.05
N ASN A 78 12.78 1.36 5.59
CA ASN A 78 11.56 1.04 6.33
C ASN A 78 11.84 0.14 7.56
N TYR A 79 12.82 -0.76 7.46
CA TYR A 79 13.30 -1.51 8.64
C TYR A 79 13.93 -0.57 9.68
N ALA A 80 14.68 0.45 9.23
CA ALA A 80 15.25 1.45 10.14
C ALA A 80 14.16 2.23 10.89
N LEU A 81 13.04 2.58 10.23
CA LEU A 81 11.92 3.24 10.87
C LEU A 81 11.23 2.34 11.92
N ILE A 82 11.11 1.03 11.66
CA ILE A 82 10.56 0.09 12.62
C ILE A 82 11.40 0.07 13.91
N ASP A 83 12.73 0.04 13.77
CA ASP A 83 13.66 0.08 14.89
C ASP A 83 13.65 1.43 15.61
N GLU A 84 13.77 2.54 14.88
CA GLU A 84 13.82 3.91 15.40
C GLU A 84 12.59 4.26 16.25
N TYR A 85 11.38 3.89 15.76
CA TYR A 85 10.12 4.16 16.45
C TYR A 85 9.70 3.04 17.38
N ASN A 86 10.54 2.01 17.58
CA ASN A 86 10.27 0.85 18.44
C ASN A 86 8.93 0.18 18.12
N LEU A 87 8.64 0.01 16.83
CA LEU A 87 7.41 -0.61 16.35
C LEU A 87 7.52 -2.13 16.36
N SER A 88 6.39 -2.80 16.50
CA SER A 88 6.32 -4.27 16.45
C SER A 88 5.59 -4.72 15.18
N ILE A 89 6.17 -5.68 14.47
CA ILE A 89 5.50 -6.34 13.35
C ILE A 89 4.48 -7.33 13.93
N VAL A 90 3.20 -7.12 13.66
CA VAL A 90 2.10 -7.93 14.18
C VAL A 90 1.51 -8.90 13.15
N GLY A 91 1.96 -8.81 11.90
CA GLY A 91 1.55 -9.70 10.83
C GLY A 91 2.23 -9.36 9.52
N GLU A 92 2.08 -10.23 8.55
CA GLU A 92 2.59 -10.03 7.20
C GLU A 92 1.52 -10.33 6.16
N TYR A 93 1.59 -9.68 5.02
CA TYR A 93 0.72 -9.89 3.88
C TYR A 93 1.52 -9.83 2.58
N TYR A 94 1.31 -10.81 1.71
CA TYR A 94 1.95 -10.85 0.40
C TYR A 94 0.97 -10.43 -0.68
N LEU A 95 1.17 -9.23 -1.23
CA LEU A 95 0.37 -8.71 -2.33
C LEU A 95 1.04 -8.98 -3.68
N LYS A 96 0.34 -9.67 -4.58
CA LYS A 96 0.78 -9.79 -5.97
C LYS A 96 0.51 -8.49 -6.70
N ILE A 97 1.58 -7.80 -7.08
CA ILE A 97 1.49 -6.55 -7.85
C ILE A 97 1.38 -6.88 -9.35
N SER A 98 0.39 -6.29 -10.00
CA SER A 98 0.22 -6.33 -11.45
C SER A 98 0.11 -4.91 -12.00
N HIS A 99 1.02 -4.55 -12.89
CA HIS A 99 1.00 -3.25 -13.55
C HIS A 99 0.20 -3.29 -14.84
N ASN A 100 -0.44 -2.18 -15.17
CA ASN A 100 -1.16 -1.99 -16.43
C ASN A 100 -0.53 -0.83 -17.19
N LEU A 101 -0.31 -1.02 -18.50
CA LEU A 101 0.05 0.07 -19.38
C LEU A 101 -1.23 0.81 -19.79
N LEU A 102 -1.31 2.09 -19.44
CA LEU A 102 -2.41 2.97 -19.82
C LEU A 102 -2.02 3.79 -21.03
N ALA A 103 -2.93 3.93 -21.98
CA ALA A 103 -2.76 4.74 -23.18
C ALA A 103 -4.10 5.41 -23.56
N LEU A 104 -4.08 6.31 -24.52
CA LEU A 104 -5.29 6.88 -25.06
C LEU A 104 -6.13 5.80 -25.75
N GLU A 105 -7.44 6.02 -25.79
CA GLU A 105 -8.36 5.11 -26.46
C GLU A 105 -7.94 4.90 -27.94
N ASN A 106 -7.95 3.63 -28.36
CA ASN A 106 -7.56 3.19 -29.70
C ASN A 106 -6.10 3.45 -30.09
N GLN A 107 -5.21 3.70 -29.13
CA GLN A 107 -3.78 3.83 -29.39
C GLN A 107 -3.10 2.45 -29.36
N PRO A 108 -2.59 1.92 -30.49
CA PRO A 108 -1.85 0.67 -30.49
C PRO A 108 -0.48 0.83 -29.80
N ILE A 109 0.02 -0.26 -29.23
CA ILE A 109 1.29 -0.24 -28.50
C ILE A 109 2.48 0.21 -29.37
N ASP A 110 2.45 -0.09 -30.67
CA ASP A 110 3.52 0.28 -31.61
C ASP A 110 3.62 1.79 -31.85
N ASP A 111 2.59 2.54 -31.53
CA ASP A 111 2.55 4.01 -31.65
C ASP A 111 3.01 4.71 -30.35
N ILE A 112 3.18 3.96 -29.25
CA ILE A 112 3.66 4.50 -27.99
C ILE A 112 5.15 4.78 -28.10
N LYS A 113 5.54 6.03 -27.88
CA LYS A 113 6.93 6.48 -27.95
C LYS A 113 7.61 6.57 -26.58
N GLU A 114 6.84 6.97 -25.58
CA GLU A 114 7.33 7.16 -24.21
C GLU A 114 6.32 6.57 -23.20
N VAL A 115 6.84 6.01 -22.11
CA VAL A 115 6.07 5.59 -20.95
C VAL A 115 6.65 6.25 -19.72
N HIS A 116 5.80 6.95 -19.00
CA HIS A 116 6.13 7.65 -17.77
C HIS A 116 5.60 6.88 -16.58
N SER A 117 6.42 6.65 -15.57
CA SER A 117 6.00 6.03 -14.31
C SER A 117 7.08 6.12 -13.24
N HIS A 118 6.72 5.79 -12.02
CA HIS A 118 7.65 5.68 -10.91
C HIS A 118 8.80 4.69 -11.24
N PRO A 119 10.06 5.00 -10.89
CA PRO A 119 11.24 4.17 -11.21
C PRO A 119 11.07 2.69 -10.85
N MET A 120 10.44 2.41 -9.69
CA MET A 120 10.22 1.03 -9.25
C MET A 120 9.23 0.29 -10.16
N ALA A 121 8.18 0.95 -10.66
CA ALA A 121 7.21 0.35 -11.59
C ALA A 121 7.89 0.03 -12.93
N LEU A 122 8.72 0.95 -13.45
CA LEU A 122 9.51 0.72 -14.67
C LEU A 122 10.47 -0.46 -14.50
N LEU A 123 11.13 -0.56 -13.35
CA LEU A 123 12.02 -1.68 -13.02
C LEU A 123 11.27 -3.01 -13.01
N GLN A 124 10.10 -3.05 -12.39
CA GLN A 124 9.25 -4.25 -12.33
C GLN A 124 8.72 -4.67 -13.70
N CYS A 125 8.51 -3.72 -14.62
CA CYS A 125 8.05 -3.98 -15.98
C CYS A 125 9.18 -4.19 -17.00
N ARG A 126 10.45 -4.26 -16.57
CA ARG A 126 11.62 -4.33 -17.45
C ARG A 126 11.54 -5.43 -18.51
N ASP A 127 11.06 -6.61 -18.15
CA ASP A 127 10.99 -7.74 -19.10
C ASP A 127 9.89 -7.55 -20.17
N PHE A 128 8.84 -6.82 -19.84
CA PHE A 128 7.86 -6.37 -20.83
C PHE A 128 8.50 -5.39 -21.81
N PHE A 129 9.20 -4.37 -21.34
CA PHE A 129 9.79 -3.34 -22.20
C PHE A 129 10.99 -3.83 -23.03
N LYS A 130 11.67 -4.91 -22.63
CA LYS A 130 12.65 -5.58 -23.51
C LYS A 130 12.06 -6.05 -24.84
N LYS A 131 10.76 -6.34 -24.86
CA LYS A 131 10.02 -6.74 -26.08
C LYS A 131 9.57 -5.53 -26.91
N HIS A 132 9.65 -4.33 -26.34
CA HIS A 132 9.25 -3.06 -26.95
C HIS A 132 10.38 -2.02 -26.89
N PRO A 133 11.55 -2.30 -27.53
CA PRO A 133 12.76 -1.49 -27.35
C PRO A 133 12.68 -0.08 -27.95
N LYS A 134 11.63 0.22 -28.70
CA LYS A 134 11.37 1.54 -29.27
C LYS A 134 10.73 2.51 -28.26
N ILE A 135 10.17 1.98 -27.19
CA ILE A 135 9.51 2.79 -26.15
C ILE A 135 10.59 3.35 -25.22
N LYS A 136 10.65 4.66 -25.11
CA LYS A 136 11.49 5.35 -24.15
C LYS A 136 10.84 5.32 -22.76
N LEU A 137 11.56 4.89 -21.74
CA LEU A 137 11.10 4.92 -20.37
C LEU A 137 11.53 6.24 -19.71
N VAL A 138 10.59 6.91 -19.08
CA VAL A 138 10.79 8.19 -18.41
C VAL A 138 10.36 8.03 -16.96
N GLU A 139 11.29 8.31 -16.05
CA GLU A 139 11.00 8.30 -14.62
C GLU A 139 10.15 9.52 -14.26
N ASP A 140 9.10 9.29 -13.48
CA ASP A 140 8.21 10.32 -12.97
C ASP A 140 7.88 10.02 -11.49
N THR A 141 7.27 10.98 -10.82
CA THR A 141 6.90 10.86 -9.41
C THR A 141 5.70 9.93 -9.18
N ASP A 142 4.94 9.63 -10.26
CA ASP A 142 3.81 8.67 -10.26
C ASP A 142 3.75 7.86 -11.56
#